data_fe1fb879eb1eb1a319766e51d45c3783
#
_entry.id   fe1fb879eb1eb1a319766e51d45c3783
#
_cell.length_a   1.000
_cell.length_b   1.000
_cell.length_c   1.000
_cell.angle_alpha   90.00
_cell.angle_beta   90.00
_cell.angle_gamma   90.00
#
_symmetry.space_group_name_H-M   'P 1'
#
loop_
_entity.id
_entity.type
_entity.pdbx_description
1 polymer ?
#
loop_
_entity_poly.entity_id
_entity_poly.type
_entity_poly.pdbx_seq_one_letter_code
_entity_poly.pdbx_strand_id
1 'polypeptide(L)' 'VFGRSIVMELLDLKSSGASKLISNLVQADMIEPVSGYGKGKYRFKK' A
#
# COMPACT_ATOMS: atom_id res chain seq x y z
N VAL A 1 -4.17 7.92 4.60
CA VAL A 1 -4.51 6.51 4.47
C VAL A 1 -4.84 6.20 3.02
N PHE A 2 -4.28 5.15 2.49
CA PHE A 2 -4.54 4.72 1.13
C PHE A 2 -4.58 3.19 1.09
N GLY A 3 -5.21 2.66 0.05
CA GLY A 3 -5.30 1.22 -0.13
C GLY A 3 -4.60 0.77 -1.39
N ARG A 4 -4.48 -0.55 -1.56
CA ARG A 4 -3.85 -1.13 -2.74
C ARG A 4 -4.55 -0.72 -4.03
N SER A 5 -5.88 -0.59 -4.00
CA SER A 5 -6.63 -0.20 -5.19
C SER A 5 -6.24 1.19 -5.67
N ILE A 6 -5.93 2.10 -4.76
CA ILE A 6 -5.47 3.43 -5.13
C ILE A 6 -4.10 3.37 -5.79
N VAL A 7 -3.22 2.54 -5.25
CA VAL A 7 -1.89 2.34 -5.83
C VAL A 7 -2.00 1.77 -7.23
N MET A 8 -2.87 0.78 -7.42
CA MET A 8 -3.10 0.18 -8.73
C MET A 8 -3.60 1.21 -9.73
N GLU A 9 -4.52 2.06 -9.31
CA GLU A 9 -5.13 3.05 -10.17
C GLU A 9 -4.14 4.16 -10.55
N LEU A 10 -3.42 4.69 -9.56
CA LEU A 10 -2.50 5.79 -9.79
C LEU A 10 -1.31 5.40 -10.65
N LEU A 11 -0.81 4.19 -10.47
CA LEU A 11 0.38 3.73 -11.16
C LEU A 11 0.08 2.78 -12.31
N ASP A 12 -1.21 2.56 -12.58
CA ASP A 12 -1.67 1.66 -13.65
C ASP A 12 -1.04 0.27 -13.51
N LEU A 13 -1.00 -0.23 -12.27
CA LEU A 13 -0.40 -1.53 -11.96
C LEU A 13 -1.48 -2.59 -11.81
N LYS A 14 -1.10 -3.82 -12.11
CA LYS A 14 -1.93 -4.96 -11.80
C LYS A 14 -1.82 -5.28 -10.31
N SER A 15 -2.75 -6.11 -9.84
CA SER A 15 -2.80 -6.49 -8.43
C SER A 15 -1.45 -7.01 -7.91
N SER A 16 -0.78 -7.87 -8.69
CA SER A 16 0.50 -8.42 -8.28
C SER A 16 1.59 -7.35 -8.19
N GLY A 17 1.59 -6.40 -9.14
CA GLY A 17 2.57 -5.32 -9.11
C GLY A 17 2.34 -4.40 -7.93
N ALA A 18 1.09 -4.08 -7.63
CA ALA A 18 0.77 -3.24 -6.49
C ALA A 18 1.13 -3.92 -5.17
N SER A 19 0.87 -5.22 -5.04
CA SER A 19 1.23 -5.97 -3.85
C SER A 19 2.74 -5.96 -3.62
N LYS A 20 3.50 -6.16 -4.68
CA LYS A 20 4.95 -6.16 -4.59
C LYS A 20 5.48 -4.79 -4.18
N LEU A 21 4.94 -3.74 -4.77
CA LEU A 21 5.34 -2.38 -4.42
C LEU A 21 5.03 -2.07 -2.96
N ILE A 22 3.84 -2.40 -2.50
CA ILE A 22 3.44 -2.18 -1.12
C ILE A 22 4.34 -2.95 -0.18
N SER A 23 4.64 -4.21 -0.50
CA SER A 23 5.53 -5.03 0.31
C SER A 23 6.91 -4.40 0.42
N ASN A 24 7.44 -3.91 -0.70
CA ASN A 24 8.74 -3.24 -0.70
C ASN A 24 8.73 -1.98 0.17
N LEU A 25 7.67 -1.20 0.08
CA LEU A 25 7.55 0.01 0.89
C LEU A 25 7.46 -0.31 2.38
N VAL A 26 6.74 -1.37 2.74
CA VAL A 26 6.65 -1.79 4.13
C VAL A 26 8.01 -2.26 4.64
N GLN A 27 8.74 -3.02 3.83
CA GLN A 27 10.08 -3.49 4.21
C GLN A 27 11.06 -2.34 4.34
N ALA A 28 10.89 -1.30 3.54
CA ALA A 28 11.72 -0.11 3.63
C ALA A 28 11.31 0.83 4.76
N ASP A 29 10.28 0.44 5.52
CA ASP A 29 9.78 1.22 6.66
C ASP A 29 9.25 2.59 6.24
N MET A 30 8.73 2.67 5.03
CA MET A 30 8.17 3.92 4.50
C MET A 30 6.67 4.03 4.72
N ILE A 31 5.99 2.90 4.80
CA ILE A 31 4.56 2.85 5.07
C ILE A 31 4.26 1.78 6.12
N GLU A 32 3.09 1.88 6.73
CA GLU A 32 2.66 0.90 7.71
C GLU A 32 1.18 0.58 7.51
N PRO A 33 0.78 -0.65 7.87
CA PRO A 33 -0.63 -1.00 7.80
C PRO A 33 -1.43 -0.23 8.85
N VAL A 34 -2.66 0.12 8.49
CA VAL A 34 -3.54 0.89 9.37
C VAL A 34 -4.70 0.00 9.81
N SER A 35 -4.93 -0.07 11.10
CA SER A 35 -6.10 -0.79 11.63
C SER A 35 -7.28 0.17 11.75
N GLY A 36 -8.49 -0.39 11.69
CA GLY A 36 -9.71 0.39 11.81
C GLY A 36 -10.29 0.84 10.49
N TYR A 37 -9.58 0.66 9.39
CA TYR A 37 -10.05 1.04 8.05
C TYR A 37 -10.26 -0.17 7.15
N GLY A 38 -10.22 -1.37 7.72
CA GLY A 38 -10.32 -2.59 6.94
C GLY A 38 -8.95 -3.06 6.48
N LYS A 39 -8.96 -4.19 5.75
CA LYS A 39 -7.72 -4.78 5.26
C LYS A 39 -7.20 -4.01 4.05
N GLY A 40 -5.89 -4.01 3.89
CA GLY A 40 -5.24 -3.43 2.72
C GLY A 40 -5.10 -1.93 2.73
N LYS A 41 -5.29 -1.30 3.88
CA LYS A 41 -5.09 0.13 4.02
C LYS A 41 -3.74 0.42 4.66
N TYR A 42 -3.08 1.44 4.16
CA TYR A 42 -1.73 1.81 4.59
C TYR A 42 -1.62 3.32 4.75
N ARG A 43 -0.60 3.74 5.46
CA ARG A 43 -0.28 5.16 5.57
C ARG A 43 1.24 5.32 5.57
N PHE A 44 1.70 6.50 5.18
CA PHE A 44 3.12 6.80 5.22
C PHE A 44 3.58 6.99 6.65
N LYS A 45 4.73 6.43 6.97
CA LYS A 45 5.38 6.65 8.24
C LYS A 45 6.19 7.93 8.17
N LYS A 46 6.18 8.63 9.25
CA LYS A 46 7.02 9.83 9.34
C LYS A 46 8.05 9.67 10.41
#